data_4521b66ce833ef5996b3220c4c7ef977
#
_entry.id   4521b66ce833ef5996b3220c4c7ef977
#
_cell.length_a   1.000
_cell.length_b   1.000
_cell.length_c   1.000
_cell.angle_alpha   90.00
_cell.angle_beta   90.00
_cell.angle_gamma   90.00
#
_symmetry.space_group_name_H-M   'P 1'
#
loop_
_entity.id
_entity.type
_entity.pdbx_description
1 polymer ?
#
loop_
_entity_poly.entity_id
_entity_poly.type
_entity_poly.pdbx_seq_one_letter_code
_entity_poly.pdbx_strand_id
1 'polypeptide(L)'
;MRDVWFHRRFHGYSGGHGKVFDYFGHVAAHPAFRPRLFLTPDSVDTDNPWRRAGVAAAEDWHPDAADVLFLGGMDWTAVPDDLPQRPVINLVQHVRHADPDGPLIGFLSRRAIRICVSQPVAAAIASTSRVNGPVLAIEAGLALPDVERGSVAPGRVFIAAAKQPEIGTALAAALVAQGRDVDLCIEWTSRAEFLRRLAAAERAVMLPFATEGFFLPGLEAMSLGIACVVPDCVGNRDYLEPGVNALSPDMRVEALLDAVVRLDAASVRGRLAAAGTATAERFSLTRERAAFHAVLDRLDSLWTS
;
A
#
# COMPACT_ATOMS: atom_id res chain seq x y z
N MET A 1 -14.77 -18.41 18.66
CA MET A 1 -13.83 -17.52 17.95
C MET A 1 -13.29 -18.32 16.79
N ARG A 2 -13.41 -17.82 15.55
CA ARG A 2 -12.99 -18.51 14.31
C ARG A 2 -11.52 -18.19 14.01
N ASP A 3 -10.75 -19.18 13.62
CA ASP A 3 -9.34 -19.00 13.25
C ASP A 3 -9.21 -18.58 11.79
N VAL A 4 -8.56 -17.43 11.56
CA VAL A 4 -8.21 -16.92 10.23
C VAL A 4 -6.74 -17.16 9.99
N TRP A 5 -6.40 -18.02 9.05
CA TRP A 5 -5.02 -18.42 8.78
C TRP A 5 -4.42 -17.61 7.66
N PHE A 6 -3.24 -17.03 7.94
CA PHE A 6 -2.39 -16.27 7.03
C PHE A 6 -1.18 -17.11 6.67
N HIS A 7 -0.98 -17.36 5.39
CA HIS A 7 0.23 -17.95 4.85
C HIS A 7 1.12 -16.84 4.32
N ARG A 8 2.39 -16.77 4.74
CA ARG A 8 3.31 -15.75 4.26
C ARG A 8 4.70 -16.30 3.98
N ARG A 9 5.23 -15.86 2.83
CA ARG A 9 6.63 -15.94 2.47
C ARG A 9 7.20 -14.52 2.51
N PHE A 10 8.05 -14.22 3.49
CA PHE A 10 8.55 -12.87 3.71
C PHE A 10 10.02 -12.77 3.33
N HIS A 11 10.37 -12.04 2.27
CA HIS A 11 11.73 -11.83 1.76
C HIS A 11 12.26 -10.40 1.95
N GLY A 12 11.53 -9.56 2.65
CA GLY A 12 11.85 -8.16 2.89
C GLY A 12 10.59 -7.31 2.90
N TYR A 13 10.69 -6.11 3.48
CA TYR A 13 9.54 -5.23 3.60
C TYR A 13 9.13 -4.67 2.24
N SER A 14 7.85 -4.70 1.98
CA SER A 14 7.18 -3.99 0.89
C SER A 14 5.82 -3.49 1.36
N GLY A 15 5.24 -2.51 0.67
CA GLY A 15 3.89 -2.05 0.98
C GLY A 15 2.85 -3.18 0.95
N GLY A 16 3.05 -4.17 0.07
CA GLY A 16 2.21 -5.36 0.01
C GLY A 16 2.28 -6.23 1.26
N HIS A 17 3.48 -6.46 1.79
CA HIS A 17 3.65 -7.19 3.06
C HIS A 17 3.09 -6.39 4.25
N GLY A 18 3.31 -5.06 4.24
CA GLY A 18 2.74 -4.18 5.27
C GLY A 18 1.21 -4.25 5.30
N LYS A 19 0.56 -4.24 4.14
CA LYS A 19 -0.90 -4.36 4.07
C LYS A 19 -1.42 -5.69 4.61
N VAL A 20 -0.77 -6.83 4.29
CA VAL A 20 -1.19 -8.11 4.89
C VAL A 20 -1.02 -8.09 6.41
N PHE A 21 0.02 -7.43 6.92
CA PHE A 21 0.21 -7.24 8.36
C PHE A 21 -0.89 -6.36 8.98
N ASP A 22 -1.31 -5.29 8.29
CA ASP A 22 -2.44 -4.46 8.74
C ASP A 22 -3.74 -5.30 8.84
N TYR A 23 -4.05 -6.10 7.83
CA TYR A 23 -5.21 -7.00 7.85
C TYR A 23 -5.11 -8.08 8.93
N PHE A 24 -3.91 -8.59 9.23
CA PHE A 24 -3.69 -9.47 10.39
C PHE A 24 -4.08 -8.76 11.69
N GLY A 25 -3.66 -7.50 11.86
CA GLY A 25 -4.04 -6.65 12.98
C GLY A 25 -5.55 -6.36 13.02
N HIS A 26 -6.20 -6.19 11.87
CA HIS A 26 -7.65 -6.01 11.80
C HIS A 26 -8.41 -7.25 12.27
N VAL A 27 -7.96 -8.45 11.86
CA VAL A 27 -8.53 -9.72 12.38
C VAL A 27 -8.32 -9.82 13.89
N ALA A 28 -7.12 -9.49 14.41
CA ALA A 28 -6.81 -9.54 15.83
C ALA A 28 -7.70 -8.60 16.69
N ALA A 29 -8.14 -7.49 16.08
CA ALA A 29 -9.03 -6.52 16.75
C ALA A 29 -10.52 -6.91 16.69
N HIS A 30 -10.89 -7.99 15.98
CA HIS A 30 -12.27 -8.40 15.82
C HIS A 30 -12.66 -9.42 16.91
N PRO A 31 -13.79 -9.24 17.64
CA PRO A 31 -14.11 -10.09 18.80
C PRO A 31 -14.43 -11.56 18.45
N ALA A 32 -14.89 -11.84 17.23
CA ALA A 32 -15.29 -13.18 16.80
C ALA A 32 -14.21 -13.97 16.07
N PHE A 33 -13.08 -13.33 15.69
CA PHE A 33 -12.02 -13.94 14.91
C PHE A 33 -10.66 -13.88 15.62
N ARG A 34 -9.77 -14.80 15.26
CA ARG A 34 -8.41 -14.86 15.77
C ARG A 34 -7.44 -15.13 14.61
N PRO A 35 -6.43 -14.27 14.39
CA PRO A 35 -5.47 -14.52 13.34
C PRO A 35 -4.47 -15.62 13.74
N ARG A 36 -4.13 -16.47 12.79
CA ARG A 36 -3.07 -17.46 12.85
C ARG A 36 -2.07 -17.19 11.75
N LEU A 37 -0.80 -17.21 12.04
CA LEU A 37 0.26 -16.94 11.08
C LEU A 37 1.09 -18.21 10.83
N PHE A 38 1.32 -18.53 9.57
CA PHE A 38 2.39 -19.42 9.14
C PHE A 38 3.39 -18.60 8.32
N LEU A 39 4.67 -18.68 8.68
CA LEU A 39 5.77 -18.14 7.91
C LEU A 39 6.53 -19.29 7.27
N THR A 40 6.75 -19.23 5.95
CA THR A 40 7.55 -20.25 5.27
C THR A 40 8.96 -20.31 5.84
N PRO A 41 9.62 -21.49 5.85
CA PRO A 41 10.95 -21.66 6.46
C PRO A 41 12.04 -20.76 5.88
N ASP A 42 11.89 -20.30 4.64
CA ASP A 42 12.78 -19.36 3.95
C ASP A 42 12.42 -17.88 4.16
N SER A 43 11.45 -17.60 5.02
CA SER A 43 11.15 -16.23 5.40
C SER A 43 12.26 -15.60 6.24
N VAL A 44 12.62 -14.34 5.91
CA VAL A 44 13.67 -13.61 6.64
C VAL A 44 13.09 -12.84 7.84
N ASP A 45 13.92 -12.65 8.87
CA ASP A 45 13.52 -11.94 10.09
C ASP A 45 13.75 -10.42 10.00
N THR A 46 14.69 -9.98 9.14
CA THR A 46 15.02 -8.55 8.98
C THR A 46 13.81 -7.77 8.48
N ASP A 47 13.44 -6.72 9.22
CA ASP A 47 12.28 -5.85 8.96
C ASP A 47 10.92 -6.59 8.84
N ASN A 48 10.85 -7.82 9.36
CA ASN A 48 9.63 -8.60 9.38
C ASN A 48 8.64 -8.03 10.41
N PRO A 49 7.47 -7.49 9.99
CA PRO A 49 6.56 -6.81 10.91
C PRO A 49 5.95 -7.75 11.95
N TRP A 50 5.70 -9.02 11.59
CA TRP A 50 5.16 -10.00 12.55
C TRP A 50 6.19 -10.37 13.64
N ARG A 51 7.46 -10.54 13.26
CA ARG A 51 8.54 -10.80 14.23
C ARG A 51 8.74 -9.61 15.16
N ARG A 52 8.74 -8.38 14.60
CA ARG A 52 8.86 -7.15 15.41
C ARG A 52 7.69 -6.96 16.38
N ALA A 53 6.50 -7.40 16.00
CA ALA A 53 5.31 -7.39 16.85
C ALA A 53 5.22 -8.59 17.83
N GLY A 54 6.21 -9.49 17.86
CA GLY A 54 6.22 -10.66 18.72
C GLY A 54 5.14 -11.69 18.38
N VAL A 55 4.65 -11.71 17.12
CA VAL A 55 3.62 -12.67 16.70
C VAL A 55 4.24 -14.06 16.61
N ALA A 56 3.66 -15.02 17.33
CA ALA A 56 4.03 -16.42 17.20
C ALA A 56 3.53 -16.98 15.86
N ALA A 57 4.45 -17.57 15.08
CA ALA A 57 4.09 -18.32 13.87
C ALA A 57 3.81 -19.78 14.25
N ALA A 58 2.87 -20.41 13.53
CA ALA A 58 2.65 -21.86 13.60
C ALA A 58 3.85 -22.60 13.01
N GLU A 59 4.13 -23.79 13.52
CA GLU A 59 5.22 -24.63 13.04
C GLU A 59 4.92 -25.19 11.64
N ASP A 60 3.66 -25.55 11.38
CA ASP A 60 3.22 -26.15 10.14
C ASP A 60 2.05 -25.37 9.50
N TRP A 61 1.93 -25.50 8.18
CA TRP A 61 0.83 -24.99 7.40
C TRP A 61 -0.29 -26.02 7.28
N HIS A 62 -1.41 -25.76 7.93
CA HIS A 62 -2.60 -26.62 7.93
C HIS A 62 -3.82 -25.89 7.37
N PRO A 63 -3.90 -25.68 6.04
CA PRO A 63 -5.05 -24.99 5.43
C PRO A 63 -6.37 -25.73 5.62
N ASP A 64 -6.35 -27.03 5.81
CA ASP A 64 -7.49 -27.90 6.09
C ASP A 64 -8.07 -27.71 7.51
N ALA A 65 -7.26 -27.24 8.45
CA ALA A 65 -7.70 -26.93 9.82
C ALA A 65 -8.21 -25.48 9.99
N ALA A 66 -8.12 -24.64 8.96
CA ALA A 66 -8.54 -23.26 9.04
C ALA A 66 -10.08 -23.12 9.00
N ASP A 67 -10.64 -22.24 9.83
CA ASP A 67 -12.04 -21.81 9.65
C ASP A 67 -12.17 -20.84 8.48
N VAL A 68 -11.14 -20.01 8.26
CA VAL A 68 -11.05 -19.04 7.17
C VAL A 68 -9.60 -18.95 6.71
N LEU A 69 -9.36 -18.86 5.40
CA LEU A 69 -8.06 -18.55 4.84
C LEU A 69 -7.98 -17.08 4.43
N PHE A 70 -6.86 -16.43 4.75
CA PHE A 70 -6.52 -15.10 4.25
C PHE A 70 -5.29 -15.18 3.36
N LEU A 71 -5.45 -14.92 2.06
CA LEU A 71 -4.43 -15.14 1.04
C LEU A 71 -4.15 -13.85 0.26
N GLY A 72 -2.88 -13.60 -0.02
CA GLY A 72 -2.43 -12.48 -0.86
C GLY A 72 -1.46 -12.95 -1.94
N GLY A 73 -1.64 -12.49 -3.18
CA GLY A 73 -0.71 -12.77 -4.28
C GLY A 73 -0.50 -14.27 -4.51
N MET A 74 0.77 -14.71 -4.39
CA MET A 74 1.19 -16.10 -4.65
C MET A 74 0.89 -17.07 -3.49
N ASP A 75 0.31 -16.64 -2.37
CA ASP A 75 -0.06 -17.55 -1.26
C ASP A 75 -1.01 -18.67 -1.71
N TRP A 76 -1.73 -18.44 -2.80
CA TRP A 76 -2.58 -19.46 -3.43
C TRP A 76 -1.85 -20.75 -3.82
N THR A 77 -0.56 -20.68 -4.10
CA THR A 77 0.24 -21.87 -4.45
C THR A 77 0.43 -22.84 -3.28
N ALA A 78 0.23 -22.35 -2.05
CA ALA A 78 0.31 -23.18 -0.85
C ALA A 78 -1.03 -23.81 -0.45
N VAL A 79 -2.09 -23.59 -1.26
CA VAL A 79 -3.44 -24.12 -0.99
C VAL A 79 -3.80 -25.16 -2.04
N PRO A 80 -4.02 -26.44 -1.68
CA PRO A 80 -4.44 -27.48 -2.59
C PRO A 80 -5.74 -27.12 -3.34
N ASP A 81 -5.88 -27.62 -4.59
CA ASP A 81 -7.09 -27.35 -5.39
C ASP A 81 -8.32 -28.13 -4.90
N ASP A 82 -8.09 -29.27 -4.25
CA ASP A 82 -9.10 -30.16 -3.70
C ASP A 82 -9.45 -29.87 -2.23
N LEU A 83 -8.95 -28.73 -1.69
CA LEU A 83 -9.24 -28.36 -0.32
C LEU A 83 -10.75 -28.22 -0.10
N PRO A 84 -11.33 -28.81 0.99
CA PRO A 84 -12.73 -28.66 1.32
C PRO A 84 -13.16 -27.18 1.34
N GLN A 85 -14.36 -26.92 0.80
CA GLN A 85 -14.87 -25.57 0.65
C GLN A 85 -15.01 -24.88 2.02
N ARG A 86 -14.25 -23.81 2.20
CA ARG A 86 -14.28 -22.92 3.36
C ARG A 86 -14.10 -21.48 2.92
N PRO A 87 -14.53 -20.50 3.72
CA PRO A 87 -14.34 -19.11 3.37
C PRO A 87 -12.87 -18.76 3.12
N VAL A 88 -12.61 -18.18 1.97
CA VAL A 88 -11.32 -17.61 1.61
C VAL A 88 -11.49 -16.12 1.38
N ILE A 89 -10.71 -15.33 2.09
CA ILE A 89 -10.55 -13.89 1.84
C ILE A 89 -9.26 -13.72 1.04
N ASN A 90 -9.35 -13.12 -0.14
CA ASN A 90 -8.19 -12.86 -0.97
C ASN A 90 -7.92 -11.36 -1.08
N LEU A 91 -6.80 -10.92 -0.54
CA LEU A 91 -6.35 -9.53 -0.69
C LEU A 91 -5.69 -9.33 -2.06
N VAL A 92 -6.32 -8.50 -2.88
CA VAL A 92 -5.87 -8.15 -4.24
C VAL A 92 -5.27 -6.75 -4.21
N GLN A 93 -3.94 -6.69 -4.34
CA GLN A 93 -3.20 -5.46 -4.08
C GLN A 93 -2.68 -4.74 -5.33
N HIS A 94 -2.97 -5.27 -6.54
CA HIS A 94 -2.44 -4.69 -7.77
C HIS A 94 -3.26 -5.10 -9.00
N VAL A 95 -3.37 -4.22 -10.00
CA VAL A 95 -4.07 -4.50 -11.27
C VAL A 95 -3.44 -5.66 -12.06
N ARG A 96 -2.18 -6.03 -11.81
CA ARG A 96 -1.52 -7.19 -12.43
C ARG A 96 -2.18 -8.55 -12.14
N HIS A 97 -3.12 -8.61 -11.18
CA HIS A 97 -3.95 -9.79 -11.00
C HIS A 97 -4.89 -10.02 -12.20
N ALA A 98 -5.13 -9.00 -13.01
CA ALA A 98 -5.91 -9.07 -14.25
C ALA A 98 -5.04 -9.27 -15.51
N ASP A 99 -3.72 -9.36 -15.36
CA ASP A 99 -2.79 -9.56 -16.48
C ASP A 99 -2.98 -10.97 -17.07
N PRO A 100 -3.40 -11.10 -18.34
CA PRO A 100 -3.67 -12.38 -18.96
C PRO A 100 -2.43 -13.29 -19.07
N ASP A 101 -1.24 -12.69 -19.12
CA ASP A 101 0.03 -13.40 -19.23
C ASP A 101 0.70 -13.63 -17.86
N GLY A 102 0.11 -13.08 -16.80
CA GLY A 102 0.63 -13.18 -15.45
C GLY A 102 0.15 -14.43 -14.69
N PRO A 103 0.91 -14.91 -13.70
CA PRO A 103 0.55 -16.11 -12.93
C PRO A 103 -0.67 -15.90 -12.02
N LEU A 104 -1.02 -14.65 -11.70
CA LEU A 104 -2.05 -14.34 -10.70
C LEU A 104 -3.47 -14.46 -11.26
N ILE A 105 -3.66 -14.31 -12.56
CA ILE A 105 -4.98 -14.35 -13.19
C ILE A 105 -5.66 -15.71 -13.02
N GLY A 106 -4.89 -16.80 -13.01
CA GLY A 106 -5.38 -18.16 -12.80
C GLY A 106 -6.10 -18.33 -11.45
N PHE A 107 -5.67 -17.60 -10.43
CA PHE A 107 -6.27 -17.67 -9.09
C PHE A 107 -7.62 -16.97 -9.00
N LEU A 108 -8.00 -16.14 -9.97
CA LEU A 108 -9.29 -15.46 -9.96
C LEU A 108 -10.46 -16.45 -10.13
N SER A 109 -10.26 -17.60 -10.77
CA SER A 109 -11.27 -18.64 -10.92
C SER A 109 -11.51 -19.47 -9.65
N ARG A 110 -10.57 -19.43 -8.69
CA ARG A 110 -10.75 -20.09 -7.39
C ARG A 110 -11.71 -19.24 -6.53
N ARG A 111 -12.67 -19.90 -5.86
CA ARG A 111 -13.65 -19.17 -5.05
C ARG A 111 -13.00 -18.41 -3.91
N ALA A 112 -13.33 -17.10 -3.77
CA ALA A 112 -12.92 -16.25 -2.65
C ALA A 112 -13.74 -14.95 -2.59
N ILE A 113 -13.79 -14.35 -1.41
CA ILE A 113 -14.21 -12.97 -1.21
C ILE A 113 -12.98 -12.09 -1.52
N ARG A 114 -13.03 -11.34 -2.62
CA ARG A 114 -11.92 -10.49 -3.07
C ARG A 114 -11.99 -9.14 -2.40
N ILE A 115 -10.95 -8.81 -1.63
CA ILE A 115 -10.75 -7.47 -1.06
C ILE A 115 -9.70 -6.78 -1.93
N CYS A 116 -10.10 -5.75 -2.65
CA CYS A 116 -9.23 -4.96 -3.52
C CYS A 116 -8.84 -3.66 -2.81
N VAL A 117 -7.56 -3.31 -2.84
CA VAL A 117 -7.02 -2.14 -2.13
C VAL A 117 -7.42 -0.80 -2.74
N SER A 118 -8.09 -0.81 -3.90
CA SER A 118 -8.54 0.40 -4.62
C SER A 118 -9.68 0.05 -5.59
N GLN A 119 -10.47 1.06 -5.99
CA GLN A 119 -11.48 0.92 -7.02
C GLN A 119 -10.89 0.50 -8.39
N PRO A 120 -9.75 1.08 -8.86
CA PRO A 120 -9.11 0.62 -10.07
C PRO A 120 -8.72 -0.86 -10.05
N VAL A 121 -8.24 -1.38 -8.90
CA VAL A 121 -7.90 -2.81 -8.76
C VAL A 121 -9.16 -3.67 -8.84
N ALA A 122 -10.25 -3.28 -8.17
CA ALA A 122 -11.52 -3.99 -8.24
C ALA A 122 -12.08 -4.03 -9.67
N ALA A 123 -12.08 -2.89 -10.36
CA ALA A 123 -12.53 -2.80 -11.75
C ALA A 123 -11.67 -3.67 -12.69
N ALA A 124 -10.33 -3.65 -12.50
CA ALA A 124 -9.42 -4.43 -13.33
C ALA A 124 -9.69 -5.94 -13.24
N ILE A 125 -9.83 -6.51 -12.03
CA ILE A 125 -10.10 -7.95 -11.91
C ILE A 125 -11.52 -8.31 -12.36
N ALA A 126 -12.52 -7.46 -12.08
CA ALA A 126 -13.91 -7.68 -12.50
C ALA A 126 -14.04 -7.74 -14.03
N SER A 127 -13.28 -6.91 -14.77
CA SER A 127 -13.29 -6.89 -16.23
C SER A 127 -12.78 -8.18 -16.88
N THR A 128 -12.05 -9.03 -16.14
CA THR A 128 -11.53 -10.30 -16.67
C THR A 128 -12.62 -11.35 -16.88
N SER A 129 -13.80 -11.18 -16.30
CA SER A 129 -14.89 -12.19 -16.26
C SER A 129 -14.46 -13.57 -15.69
N ARG A 130 -13.32 -13.62 -14.98
CA ARG A 130 -12.78 -14.86 -14.38
C ARG A 130 -13.02 -14.97 -12.88
N VAL A 131 -13.51 -13.90 -12.26
CA VAL A 131 -13.64 -13.84 -10.80
C VAL A 131 -14.74 -14.76 -10.32
N ASN A 132 -14.40 -15.65 -9.39
CA ASN A 132 -15.32 -16.52 -8.69
C ASN A 132 -15.53 -16.02 -7.26
N GLY A 133 -16.68 -15.43 -7.00
CA GLY A 133 -17.07 -14.83 -5.71
C GLY A 133 -17.12 -13.30 -5.73
N PRO A 134 -17.54 -12.67 -4.62
CA PRO A 134 -17.73 -11.23 -4.56
C PRO A 134 -16.42 -10.44 -4.64
N VAL A 135 -16.49 -9.24 -5.25
CA VAL A 135 -15.40 -8.27 -5.34
C VAL A 135 -15.79 -7.04 -4.55
N LEU A 136 -15.00 -6.69 -3.57
CA LEU A 136 -15.21 -5.54 -2.68
C LEU A 136 -13.97 -4.66 -2.73
N ALA A 137 -14.13 -3.37 -2.94
CA ALA A 137 -13.05 -2.41 -2.78
C ALA A 137 -13.05 -1.89 -1.33
N ILE A 138 -11.92 -2.07 -0.65
CA ILE A 138 -11.59 -1.45 0.62
C ILE A 138 -10.31 -0.69 0.39
N GLU A 139 -10.42 0.62 0.24
CA GLU A 139 -9.28 1.49 -0.02
C GLU A 139 -8.22 1.34 1.07
N ALA A 140 -6.96 1.18 0.64
CA ALA A 140 -5.86 0.94 1.57
C ALA A 140 -5.71 2.10 2.55
N GLY A 141 -5.81 1.79 3.83
CA GLY A 141 -5.56 2.74 4.91
C GLY A 141 -4.07 2.92 5.18
N LEU A 142 -3.73 4.09 5.70
CA LEU A 142 -2.40 4.44 6.16
C LEU A 142 -2.41 4.53 7.68
N ALA A 143 -1.45 3.88 8.34
CA ALA A 143 -1.07 4.28 9.68
C ALA A 143 -0.43 5.64 9.58
N LEU A 144 -1.01 6.65 10.19
CA LEU A 144 -0.32 7.93 10.34
C LEU A 144 0.99 7.66 11.07
N PRO A 145 2.13 8.05 10.47
CA PRO A 145 3.41 7.76 11.10
C PRO A 145 3.49 8.46 12.44
N ASP A 146 3.87 7.71 13.46
CA ASP A 146 4.25 8.24 14.79
C ASP A 146 5.64 8.91 14.69
N VAL A 147 5.82 9.66 13.60
CA VAL A 147 7.04 10.42 13.31
C VAL A 147 6.72 11.88 13.57
N GLU A 148 7.16 12.36 14.71
CA GLU A 148 7.18 13.82 14.93
C GLU A 148 8.00 14.47 13.82
N ARG A 149 7.39 15.44 13.14
CA ARG A 149 8.16 16.33 12.27
C ARG A 149 9.12 17.11 13.17
N GLY A 150 10.35 16.60 13.30
CA GLY A 150 11.44 17.29 13.96
C GLY A 150 11.81 18.58 13.24
N SER A 151 13.04 19.03 13.33
CA SER A 151 13.54 20.20 12.62
C SER A 151 13.43 19.98 11.10
N VAL A 152 12.43 20.61 10.47
CA VAL A 152 12.28 20.63 9.01
C VAL A 152 13.40 21.51 8.45
N ALA A 153 14.20 20.99 7.53
CA ALA A 153 15.23 21.76 6.85
C ALA A 153 14.55 22.69 5.81
N PRO A 154 14.63 24.03 5.99
CA PRO A 154 14.02 24.96 5.07
C PRO A 154 14.54 24.76 3.63
N GLY A 155 13.64 24.71 2.67
CA GLY A 155 13.99 24.54 1.26
C GLY A 155 14.33 23.10 0.83
N ARG A 156 14.53 22.16 1.75
CA ARG A 156 14.86 20.76 1.43
C ARG A 156 13.75 20.08 0.62
N VAL A 157 14.17 19.42 -0.47
CA VAL A 157 13.31 18.62 -1.33
C VAL A 157 13.67 17.14 -1.15
N PHE A 158 12.75 16.32 -0.64
CA PHE A 158 12.90 14.87 -0.63
C PHE A 158 12.39 14.28 -1.95
N ILE A 159 13.17 13.43 -2.60
CA ILE A 159 12.78 12.75 -3.84
C ILE A 159 12.76 11.25 -3.60
N ALA A 160 11.57 10.65 -3.56
CA ALA A 160 11.36 9.20 -3.50
C ALA A 160 11.36 8.63 -4.92
N ALA A 161 12.46 8.08 -5.36
CA ALA A 161 12.68 7.66 -6.74
C ALA A 161 13.18 6.22 -6.90
N ALA A 162 13.04 5.35 -5.88
CA ALA A 162 13.46 3.95 -5.98
C ALA A 162 12.75 3.19 -7.12
N LYS A 163 11.60 3.67 -7.58
CA LYS A 163 10.85 3.13 -8.72
C LYS A 163 11.21 3.78 -10.07
N GLN A 164 11.83 4.95 -10.04
CA GLN A 164 12.20 5.76 -11.21
C GLN A 164 13.60 6.38 -10.98
N PRO A 165 14.65 5.57 -10.79
CA PRO A 165 15.96 6.07 -10.35
C PRO A 165 16.61 7.02 -11.37
N GLU A 166 16.43 6.79 -12.67
CA GLU A 166 16.99 7.65 -13.72
C GLU A 166 16.33 9.03 -13.70
N ILE A 167 15.00 9.10 -13.66
CA ILE A 167 14.25 10.36 -13.59
C ILE A 167 14.57 11.09 -12.28
N GLY A 168 14.61 10.36 -11.16
CA GLY A 168 14.93 10.94 -9.86
C GLY A 168 16.33 11.53 -9.81
N THR A 169 17.32 10.85 -10.37
CA THR A 169 18.72 11.33 -10.43
C THR A 169 18.84 12.58 -11.31
N ALA A 170 18.20 12.57 -12.49
CA ALA A 170 18.21 13.73 -13.38
C ALA A 170 17.50 14.94 -12.76
N LEU A 171 16.37 14.75 -12.09
CA LEU A 171 15.67 15.81 -11.36
C LEU A 171 16.51 16.35 -10.21
N ALA A 172 17.16 15.49 -9.43
CA ALA A 172 18.02 15.89 -8.33
C ALA A 172 19.19 16.75 -8.84
N ALA A 173 19.86 16.34 -9.93
CA ALA A 173 20.93 17.09 -10.55
C ALA A 173 20.47 18.50 -10.99
N ALA A 174 19.29 18.59 -11.62
CA ALA A 174 18.72 19.87 -12.06
C ALA A 174 18.39 20.80 -10.86
N LEU A 175 17.86 20.25 -9.77
CA LEU A 175 17.56 21.00 -8.55
C LEU A 175 18.85 21.47 -7.82
N VAL A 176 19.87 20.60 -7.72
CA VAL A 176 21.18 20.95 -7.14
C VAL A 176 21.86 22.04 -7.96
N ALA A 177 21.79 22.00 -9.29
CA ALA A 177 22.30 23.07 -10.16
C ALA A 177 21.62 24.43 -9.91
N GLN A 178 20.39 24.44 -9.38
CA GLN A 178 19.68 25.65 -8.92
C GLN A 178 19.99 26.01 -7.45
N GLY A 179 20.97 25.36 -6.81
CA GLY A 179 21.39 25.62 -5.43
C GLY A 179 20.43 25.06 -4.37
N ARG A 180 19.61 24.06 -4.69
CA ARG A 180 18.66 23.49 -3.74
C ARG A 180 19.26 22.37 -2.91
N ASP A 181 18.80 22.25 -1.66
CA ASP A 181 19.09 21.12 -0.78
C ASP A 181 18.18 19.95 -1.18
N VAL A 182 18.77 18.85 -1.66
CA VAL A 182 18.06 17.68 -2.18
C VAL A 182 18.45 16.43 -1.40
N ASP A 183 17.45 15.72 -0.90
CA ASP A 183 17.58 14.38 -0.33
C ASP A 183 17.00 13.36 -1.30
N LEU A 184 17.86 12.69 -2.08
CA LEU A 184 17.48 11.73 -3.11
C LEU A 184 17.47 10.29 -2.58
N CYS A 185 16.34 9.61 -2.68
CA CYS A 185 16.13 8.21 -2.31
C CYS A 185 15.86 7.35 -3.57
N ILE A 186 16.91 6.77 -4.14
CA ILE A 186 16.85 5.87 -5.32
C ILE A 186 16.92 4.39 -4.95
N GLU A 187 17.25 4.08 -3.70
CA GLU A 187 17.34 2.71 -3.21
C GLU A 187 16.18 2.38 -2.27
N TRP A 188 15.86 1.10 -2.19
CA TRP A 188 14.92 0.63 -1.19
C TRP A 188 15.56 0.72 0.20
N THR A 189 14.87 1.37 1.11
CA THR A 189 15.31 1.56 2.49
C THR A 189 14.23 1.08 3.46
N SER A 190 14.57 0.95 4.74
CA SER A 190 13.57 0.61 5.75
C SER A 190 12.47 1.67 5.81
N ARG A 191 11.23 1.25 6.16
CA ARG A 191 10.12 2.19 6.30
C ARG A 191 10.44 3.32 7.31
N ALA A 192 11.09 2.98 8.41
CA ALA A 192 11.46 3.96 9.43
C ALA A 192 12.42 5.04 8.88
N GLU A 193 13.44 4.61 8.15
CA GLU A 193 14.39 5.53 7.51
C GLU A 193 13.73 6.37 6.42
N PHE A 194 12.88 5.76 5.59
CA PHE A 194 12.11 6.49 4.58
C PHE A 194 11.28 7.62 5.20
N LEU A 195 10.48 7.28 6.23
CA LEU A 195 9.62 8.27 6.90
C LEU A 195 10.42 9.34 7.64
N ARG A 196 11.56 8.99 8.26
CA ARG A 196 12.46 9.95 8.91
C ARG A 196 13.02 10.98 7.91
N ARG A 197 13.49 10.52 6.74
CA ARG A 197 13.99 11.38 5.66
C ARG A 197 12.88 12.26 5.10
N LEU A 198 11.72 11.68 4.82
CA LEU A 198 10.55 12.41 4.36
C LEU A 198 10.12 13.49 5.35
N ALA A 199 10.02 13.17 6.65
CA ALA A 199 9.59 14.11 7.69
C ALA A 199 10.52 15.33 7.86
N ALA A 200 11.81 15.18 7.51
CA ALA A 200 12.79 16.26 7.56
C ALA A 200 12.69 17.23 6.37
N ALA A 201 11.90 16.93 5.34
CA ALA A 201 11.78 17.75 4.14
C ALA A 201 10.62 18.77 4.22
N GLU A 202 10.80 19.89 3.56
CA GLU A 202 9.75 20.90 3.37
C GLU A 202 8.85 20.58 2.19
N ARG A 203 9.40 19.90 1.18
CA ARG A 203 8.72 19.50 -0.07
C ARG A 203 9.07 18.07 -0.42
N ALA A 204 8.18 17.39 -1.11
CA ALA A 204 8.44 16.02 -1.55
C ALA A 204 8.06 15.79 -3.02
N VAL A 205 8.85 14.97 -3.69
CA VAL A 205 8.53 14.43 -5.02
C VAL A 205 8.43 12.92 -4.89
N MET A 206 7.28 12.35 -5.19
CA MET A 206 6.99 10.92 -5.07
C MET A 206 6.81 10.32 -6.46
N LEU A 207 7.78 9.55 -6.93
CA LEU A 207 7.80 8.99 -8.28
C LEU A 207 7.26 7.55 -8.29
N PRO A 208 6.01 7.29 -8.77
CA PRO A 208 5.43 5.96 -8.85
C PRO A 208 5.89 5.18 -10.09
N PHE A 209 5.60 3.87 -10.12
CA PHE A 209 5.41 3.19 -11.40
C PHE A 209 4.08 3.64 -12.02
N ALA A 210 3.93 3.54 -13.35
CA ALA A 210 2.68 3.86 -14.03
C ALA A 210 1.51 3.01 -13.51
N THR A 211 1.78 1.74 -13.20
CA THR A 211 0.80 0.80 -12.66
C THR A 211 1.14 0.48 -11.21
N GLU A 212 0.39 1.04 -10.30
CA GLU A 212 0.45 0.73 -8.86
C GLU A 212 -0.90 0.16 -8.43
N GLY A 213 -0.93 -0.61 -7.34
CA GLY A 213 -2.20 -1.04 -6.74
C GLY A 213 -2.82 0.05 -5.88
N PHE A 214 -2.01 0.58 -4.95
CA PHE A 214 -2.31 1.77 -4.16
C PHE A 214 -0.98 2.45 -3.78
N PHE A 215 -0.82 3.71 -4.18
CA PHE A 215 0.45 4.42 -4.02
C PHE A 215 0.56 5.12 -2.67
N LEU A 216 0.89 4.36 -1.63
CA LEU A 216 1.01 4.86 -0.25
C LEU A 216 2.01 6.03 -0.07
N PRO A 217 3.18 6.11 -0.74
CA PRO A 217 4.14 7.19 -0.50
C PRO A 217 3.56 8.60 -0.71
N GLY A 218 2.63 8.78 -1.65
CA GLY A 218 1.93 10.05 -1.82
C GLY A 218 1.09 10.42 -0.59
N LEU A 219 0.34 9.47 -0.05
CA LEU A 219 -0.44 9.67 1.19
C LEU A 219 0.44 9.86 2.43
N GLU A 220 1.61 9.21 2.48
CA GLU A 220 2.58 9.39 3.58
C GLU A 220 3.10 10.84 3.61
N ALA A 221 3.43 11.43 2.45
CA ALA A 221 3.79 12.83 2.37
C ALA A 221 2.64 13.76 2.81
N MET A 222 1.43 13.48 2.32
CA MET A 222 0.22 14.23 2.69
C MET A 222 -0.08 14.14 4.19
N SER A 223 0.05 12.97 4.81
CA SER A 223 -0.21 12.76 6.24
C SER A 223 0.77 13.53 7.14
N LEU A 224 2.00 13.75 6.66
CA LEU A 224 3.01 14.57 7.33
C LEU A 224 2.82 16.07 7.06
N GLY A 225 1.77 16.49 6.34
CA GLY A 225 1.53 17.88 5.99
C GLY A 225 2.61 18.46 5.06
N ILE A 226 3.16 17.62 4.17
CA ILE A 226 4.19 18.03 3.22
C ILE A 226 3.54 18.30 1.86
N ALA A 227 3.76 19.50 1.31
CA ALA A 227 3.35 19.78 -0.06
C ALA A 227 4.14 18.91 -1.03
N CYS A 228 3.45 18.13 -1.86
CA CYS A 228 4.07 17.14 -2.69
C CYS A 228 3.75 17.27 -4.17
N VAL A 229 4.70 16.79 -4.97
CA VAL A 229 4.58 16.52 -6.41
C VAL A 229 4.43 15.02 -6.58
N VAL A 230 3.30 14.58 -7.11
CA VAL A 230 2.96 13.16 -7.30
C VAL A 230 2.40 12.99 -8.71
N PRO A 231 3.17 12.48 -9.67
CA PRO A 231 2.67 12.14 -10.99
C PRO A 231 1.51 11.14 -10.94
N ASP A 232 0.60 11.18 -11.92
CA ASP A 232 -0.51 10.24 -12.02
C ASP A 232 -0.01 8.80 -12.17
N CYS A 233 -0.65 7.90 -11.48
CA CYS A 233 -0.54 6.45 -11.66
C CYS A 233 -1.87 5.79 -11.29
N VAL A 234 -2.07 4.54 -11.71
CA VAL A 234 -3.33 3.84 -11.41
C VAL A 234 -3.64 3.83 -9.91
N GLY A 235 -2.60 3.66 -9.08
CA GLY A 235 -2.74 3.48 -7.63
C GLY A 235 -2.95 4.74 -6.80
N ASN A 236 -2.97 5.93 -7.41
CA ASN A 236 -3.24 7.17 -6.67
C ASN A 236 -4.55 7.86 -7.05
N ARG A 237 -5.28 7.32 -8.03
CA ARG A 237 -6.51 7.95 -8.58
C ARG A 237 -7.67 7.98 -7.60
N ASP A 238 -7.66 7.15 -6.55
CA ASP A 238 -8.70 7.17 -5.52
C ASP A 238 -8.52 8.35 -4.54
N TYR A 239 -7.33 8.96 -4.48
CA TYR A 239 -7.05 10.04 -3.53
C TYR A 239 -6.42 11.30 -4.14
N LEU A 240 -5.75 11.19 -5.30
CA LEU A 240 -5.04 12.32 -5.91
C LEU A 240 -6.01 13.25 -6.63
N GLU A 241 -6.02 14.51 -6.21
CA GLU A 241 -6.76 15.60 -6.82
C GLU A 241 -5.76 16.63 -7.34
N PRO A 242 -5.38 16.57 -8.65
CA PRO A 242 -4.33 17.43 -9.22
C PRO A 242 -4.57 18.93 -8.99
N GLY A 243 -3.58 19.62 -8.43
CA GLY A 243 -3.66 21.05 -8.11
C GLY A 243 -4.46 21.39 -6.85
N VAL A 244 -5.12 20.42 -6.23
CA VAL A 244 -5.87 20.58 -4.97
C VAL A 244 -5.05 20.06 -3.80
N ASN A 245 -4.70 18.76 -3.77
CA ASN A 245 -3.97 18.13 -2.66
C ASN A 245 -2.51 17.77 -3.00
N ALA A 246 -2.13 17.80 -4.28
CA ALA A 246 -0.75 17.69 -4.77
C ALA A 246 -0.61 18.34 -6.14
N LEU A 247 0.62 18.60 -6.58
CA LEU A 247 0.90 18.88 -7.97
C LEU A 247 1.13 17.54 -8.71
N SER A 248 0.49 17.36 -9.85
CA SER A 248 0.55 16.12 -10.62
C SER A 248 0.97 16.40 -12.08
N PRO A 249 2.27 16.69 -12.30
CA PRO A 249 2.80 16.89 -13.63
C PRO A 249 3.03 15.57 -14.35
N ASP A 250 3.30 15.65 -15.67
CA ASP A 250 3.84 14.53 -16.43
C ASP A 250 5.15 14.02 -15.81
N MET A 251 5.43 12.72 -15.97
CA MET A 251 6.65 12.05 -15.52
C MET A 251 7.86 12.39 -16.41
N ARG A 252 8.18 13.67 -16.52
CA ARG A 252 9.33 14.22 -17.27
C ARG A 252 10.06 15.22 -16.39
N VAL A 253 11.39 15.24 -16.48
CA VAL A 253 12.25 16.03 -15.60
C VAL A 253 11.87 17.51 -15.60
N GLU A 254 11.61 18.10 -16.77
CA GLU A 254 11.24 19.51 -16.91
C GLU A 254 9.92 19.82 -16.21
N ALA A 255 8.91 18.99 -16.39
CA ALA A 255 7.59 19.18 -15.77
C ALA A 255 7.64 18.98 -14.25
N LEU A 256 8.44 18.02 -13.77
CA LEU A 256 8.69 17.79 -12.35
C LEU A 256 9.44 18.98 -11.72
N LEU A 257 10.46 19.51 -12.40
CA LEU A 257 11.24 20.68 -11.98
C LEU A 257 10.34 21.91 -11.83
N ASP A 258 9.53 22.20 -12.86
CA ASP A 258 8.58 23.31 -12.83
C ASP A 258 7.57 23.17 -11.68
N ALA A 259 7.10 21.93 -11.42
CA ALA A 259 6.20 21.67 -10.29
C ALA A 259 6.89 21.94 -8.94
N VAL A 260 8.16 21.53 -8.76
CA VAL A 260 8.92 21.83 -7.54
C VAL A 260 9.12 23.34 -7.38
N VAL A 261 9.44 24.08 -8.46
CA VAL A 261 9.57 25.56 -8.44
C VAL A 261 8.25 26.22 -8.03
N ARG A 262 7.11 25.73 -8.49
CA ARG A 262 5.79 26.24 -8.05
C ARG A 262 5.55 26.08 -6.56
N LEU A 263 6.18 25.10 -5.90
CA LEU A 263 6.13 24.93 -4.45
C LEU A 263 7.00 25.97 -3.69
N ASP A 264 7.73 26.85 -4.34
CA ASP A 264 8.44 27.96 -3.67
C ASP A 264 7.47 28.99 -3.10
N ALA A 265 6.31 29.17 -3.72
CA ALA A 265 5.28 30.03 -3.21
C ALA A 265 4.65 29.44 -1.93
N ALA A 266 4.86 30.10 -0.79
CA ALA A 266 4.38 29.65 0.52
C ALA A 266 2.84 29.43 0.55
N SER A 267 2.08 30.27 -0.18
CA SER A 267 0.64 30.13 -0.31
C SER A 267 0.23 28.86 -1.04
N VAL A 268 0.97 28.45 -2.08
CA VAL A 268 0.73 27.21 -2.80
C VAL A 268 1.04 26.01 -1.90
N ARG A 269 2.22 26.01 -1.23
CA ARG A 269 2.61 24.96 -0.30
C ARG A 269 1.59 24.78 0.82
N GLY A 270 1.21 25.86 1.49
CA GLY A 270 0.25 25.80 2.62
C GLY A 270 -1.09 25.24 2.21
N ARG A 271 -1.62 25.66 1.06
CA ARG A 271 -2.90 25.17 0.53
C ARG A 271 -2.84 23.68 0.19
N LEU A 272 -1.81 23.24 -0.53
CA LEU A 272 -1.65 21.84 -0.92
C LEU A 272 -1.42 20.94 0.29
N ALA A 273 -0.59 21.37 1.25
CA ALA A 273 -0.31 20.64 2.48
C ALA A 273 -1.60 20.43 3.31
N ALA A 274 -2.40 21.49 3.50
CA ALA A 274 -3.65 21.41 4.24
C ALA A 274 -4.67 20.47 3.58
N ALA A 275 -4.83 20.58 2.25
CA ALA A 275 -5.73 19.69 1.50
C ALA A 275 -5.20 18.24 1.48
N GLY A 276 -3.88 18.05 1.38
CA GLY A 276 -3.24 16.74 1.47
C GLY A 276 -3.48 16.07 2.81
N THR A 277 -3.31 16.79 3.91
CA THR A 277 -3.58 16.27 5.26
C THR A 277 -5.04 15.82 5.40
N ALA A 278 -5.99 16.67 4.98
CA ALA A 278 -7.42 16.31 5.00
C ALA A 278 -7.73 15.08 4.11
N THR A 279 -7.00 14.91 3.00
CA THR A 279 -7.10 13.71 2.17
C THR A 279 -6.57 12.49 2.92
N ALA A 280 -5.37 12.55 3.51
CA ALA A 280 -4.76 11.43 4.22
C ALA A 280 -5.63 10.94 5.40
N GLU A 281 -6.31 11.83 6.11
CA GLU A 281 -7.24 11.47 7.19
C GLU A 281 -8.40 10.59 6.71
N ARG A 282 -8.86 10.76 5.45
CA ARG A 282 -9.90 9.93 4.85
C ARG A 282 -9.44 8.48 4.61
N PHE A 283 -8.12 8.27 4.47
CA PHE A 283 -7.51 6.96 4.20
C PHE A 283 -6.77 6.40 5.42
N SER A 284 -7.45 6.37 6.57
CA SER A 284 -6.86 5.87 7.82
C SER A 284 -7.03 4.35 7.98
N LEU A 285 -6.08 3.70 8.68
CA LEU A 285 -6.21 2.29 9.07
C LEU A 285 -7.49 2.01 9.88
N THR A 286 -7.99 2.98 10.62
CA THR A 286 -9.23 2.83 11.39
C THR A 286 -10.43 2.67 10.48
N ARG A 287 -10.49 3.43 9.37
CA ARG A 287 -11.57 3.30 8.37
C ARG A 287 -11.44 1.98 7.60
N GLU A 288 -10.25 1.61 7.18
CA GLU A 288 -9.97 0.31 6.54
C GLU A 288 -10.41 -0.85 7.44
N ARG A 289 -10.04 -0.80 8.72
CA ARG A 289 -10.44 -1.80 9.72
C ARG A 289 -11.95 -1.89 9.87
N ALA A 290 -12.64 -0.77 10.00
CA ALA A 290 -14.10 -0.74 10.13
C ALA A 290 -14.80 -1.36 8.90
N ALA A 291 -14.33 -1.01 7.68
CA ALA A 291 -14.83 -1.59 6.46
C ALA A 291 -14.57 -3.10 6.37
N PHE A 292 -13.39 -3.55 6.78
CA PHE A 292 -13.06 -4.96 6.79
C PHE A 292 -13.82 -5.74 7.87
N HIS A 293 -14.05 -5.16 9.06
CA HIS A 293 -14.91 -5.78 10.09
C HIS A 293 -16.32 -6.00 9.57
N ALA A 294 -16.90 -5.07 8.81
CA ALA A 294 -18.20 -5.27 8.18
C ALA A 294 -18.21 -6.43 7.15
N VAL A 295 -17.07 -6.76 6.54
CA VAL A 295 -16.92 -7.96 5.70
C VAL A 295 -16.90 -9.21 6.57
N LEU A 296 -16.13 -9.20 7.67
CA LEU A 296 -16.05 -10.33 8.60
C LEU A 296 -17.41 -10.65 9.24
N ASP A 297 -18.18 -9.63 9.62
CA ASP A 297 -19.55 -9.79 10.17
C ASP A 297 -20.51 -10.46 9.18
N ARG A 298 -20.26 -10.32 7.89
CA ARG A 298 -21.08 -10.87 6.81
C ARG A 298 -20.40 -12.02 6.08
N LEU A 299 -19.33 -12.60 6.64
CA LEU A 299 -18.44 -13.54 5.96
C LEU A 299 -19.20 -14.71 5.33
N ASP A 300 -20.10 -15.36 6.09
CA ASP A 300 -20.81 -16.55 5.63
C ASP A 300 -21.80 -16.20 4.51
N SER A 301 -22.51 -15.07 4.60
CA SER A 301 -23.41 -14.63 3.53
C SER A 301 -22.67 -14.26 2.25
N LEU A 302 -21.50 -13.62 2.36
CA LEU A 302 -20.65 -13.29 1.22
C LEU A 302 -19.99 -14.53 0.61
N TRP A 303 -19.73 -15.54 1.42
CA TRP A 303 -19.18 -16.80 0.93
C TRP A 303 -20.20 -17.64 0.16
N THR A 304 -21.46 -17.58 0.53
CA THR A 304 -22.54 -18.35 -0.11
C THR A 304 -23.19 -17.61 -1.29
N SER A 305 -22.97 -16.32 -1.47
CA SER A 305 -23.41 -15.52 -2.64
C SER A 305 -22.49 -15.76 -3.83
#